data_b515fbc17bc664cec0933ea81a7cc7c7
#
_entry.id   b515fbc17bc664cec0933ea81a7cc7c7
#
_cell.length_a   1.000
_cell.length_b   1.000
_cell.length_c   1.000
_cell.angle_alpha   90.00
_cell.angle_beta   90.00
_cell.angle_gamma   90.00
#
_symmetry.space_group_name_H-M   'P 1'
#
loop_
_entity.id
_entity.type
_entity.pdbx_description
1 polymer ?
#
loop_
_entity_poly.entity_id
_entity_poly.type
_entity_poly.pdbx_seq_one_letter_code
_entity_poly.pdbx_strand_id
1 'polypeptide(L)'
;MKRRDFLGAASAGAVLAGCGSREKSPAAVATAAQQTLRWKMVTTWPKNFPGLGTGANHIAKLITEMSGGRIHVTVYGDSELVPAMEVFDAVSSGTAQMGHGAAYYWKGKSEAAQFFATVPFGMNAQEMNAWLFYGGGMELWREVYAPFGVLPLAAGNSGVQMGGWFNREINTLADLDGLKMRIPGLGGEVLKRAGGTPVGMAASDIFTSLQSGAIDATEWVGPYNDLALGLYKVAKYYYYPGWHEPGTTLECLVNKAAYAALPEDLQSIVVNACLVVNGDMLSEYTARNNAALQSLIHEHHVDVRAFPDSVLQRLRALSEQVVAEIAGKDELSGRVFESYRSFQRQVFSWHDISERAYMNVRES
;
A
#
# COMPACT_ATOMS: atom_id res chain seq x y z
N MET A 1 -40.10 10.98 -61.11
CA MET A 1 -40.07 11.31 -62.53
C MET A 1 -38.69 10.91 -63.03
N LYS A 2 -38.65 9.81 -63.74
CA LYS A 2 -38.32 9.60 -65.15
C LYS A 2 -36.88 9.97 -65.51
N ARG A 3 -36.08 8.95 -65.74
CA ARG A 3 -35.70 8.37 -67.06
C ARG A 3 -34.44 9.03 -67.60
N ARG A 4 -33.46 8.42 -68.14
CA ARG A 4 -33.19 7.25 -68.96
C ARG A 4 -31.93 7.51 -69.77
N ASP A 5 -31.07 6.53 -69.83
CA ASP A 5 -30.35 6.00 -70.98
C ASP A 5 -29.60 6.92 -71.97
N PHE A 6 -28.33 6.62 -72.25
CA PHE A 6 -28.00 6.24 -73.64
C PHE A 6 -26.65 5.49 -73.72
N LEU A 7 -26.70 4.46 -74.48
CA LEU A 7 -25.65 3.54 -74.94
C LEU A 7 -24.79 4.18 -76.06
N GLY A 8 -23.62 3.58 -76.29
CA GLY A 8 -23.00 3.55 -77.63
C GLY A 8 -21.47 3.51 -77.62
N ALA A 9 -20.89 2.43 -77.71
CA ALA A 9 -20.27 1.70 -78.83
C ALA A 9 -18.81 2.13 -79.19
N ALA A 10 -17.91 1.20 -78.95
CA ALA A 10 -16.86 0.59 -79.77
C ALA A 10 -15.91 1.49 -80.60
N SER A 11 -14.60 1.28 -80.40
CA SER A 11 -13.72 0.60 -81.38
C SER A 11 -12.20 0.73 -80.99
N ALA A 12 -11.58 -0.43 -80.98
CA ALA A 12 -10.31 -0.84 -81.61
C ALA A 12 -8.99 -0.05 -81.38
N GLY A 13 -8.04 -0.68 -80.73
CA GLY A 13 -6.73 -0.96 -81.30
C GLY A 13 -5.61 0.03 -81.02
N ALA A 14 -4.69 -0.35 -80.11
CA ALA A 14 -3.25 -0.29 -80.37
C ALA A 14 -2.45 -1.00 -79.25
N VAL A 15 -1.72 -1.99 -79.62
CA VAL A 15 -0.72 -2.70 -78.81
C VAL A 15 0.49 -1.78 -78.72
N LEU A 16 0.89 -1.35 -77.51
CA LEU A 16 2.19 -0.80 -77.21
C LEU A 16 2.72 -1.52 -75.95
N ALA A 17 3.77 -2.28 -76.17
CA ALA A 17 4.57 -2.86 -75.10
C ALA A 17 5.21 -1.78 -74.25
N GLY A 18 4.74 -1.62 -73.03
CA GLY A 18 5.35 -0.77 -71.98
C GLY A 18 5.91 -1.62 -70.87
N CYS A 19 7.22 -1.54 -70.64
CA CYS A 19 7.87 -2.15 -69.49
C CYS A 19 7.22 -1.69 -68.20
N GLY A 20 6.41 -2.52 -67.57
CA GLY A 20 5.83 -2.28 -66.25
C GLY A 20 6.91 -2.49 -65.19
N SER A 21 7.39 -1.40 -64.63
CA SER A 21 8.08 -1.40 -63.34
C SER A 21 7.06 -1.91 -62.28
N ARG A 22 7.35 -3.09 -61.77
CA ARG A 22 6.65 -3.70 -60.67
C ARG A 22 6.88 -2.79 -59.43
N GLU A 23 5.98 -1.89 -59.14
CA GLU A 23 5.89 -1.27 -57.81
C GLU A 23 5.78 -2.39 -56.77
N LYS A 24 6.88 -2.54 -56.00
CA LYS A 24 6.82 -3.38 -54.79
C LYS A 24 5.83 -2.69 -53.84
N SER A 25 4.64 -3.21 -53.70
CA SER A 25 3.77 -2.91 -52.57
C SER A 25 4.64 -2.96 -51.29
N PRO A 26 4.58 -1.95 -50.41
CA PRO A 26 5.27 -2.06 -49.15
C PRO A 26 4.72 -3.29 -48.44
N ALA A 27 5.61 -4.28 -48.21
CA ALA A 27 5.26 -5.44 -47.40
C ALA A 27 4.70 -4.89 -46.09
N ALA A 28 3.44 -5.15 -45.81
CA ALA A 28 2.87 -4.93 -44.51
C ALA A 28 3.77 -5.66 -43.51
N VAL A 29 4.50 -4.91 -42.73
CA VAL A 29 5.25 -5.44 -41.60
C VAL A 29 4.19 -6.06 -40.72
N ALA A 30 4.06 -7.38 -40.82
CA ALA A 30 3.25 -8.15 -39.88
C ALA A 30 3.88 -7.88 -38.51
N THR A 31 3.30 -6.98 -37.75
CA THR A 31 3.58 -6.84 -36.34
C THR A 31 3.33 -8.21 -35.74
N ALA A 32 4.40 -8.94 -35.42
CA ALA A 32 4.30 -10.17 -34.67
C ALA A 32 3.39 -9.89 -33.46
N ALA A 33 2.32 -10.64 -33.33
CA ALA A 33 1.40 -10.47 -32.20
C ALA A 33 2.23 -10.55 -30.93
N GLN A 34 2.44 -9.41 -30.29
CA GLN A 34 3.26 -9.32 -29.10
C GLN A 34 2.56 -10.11 -28.01
N GLN A 35 3.17 -11.20 -27.56
CA GLN A 35 2.58 -12.12 -26.59
C GLN A 35 2.26 -11.36 -25.31
N THR A 36 0.99 -11.30 -24.93
CA THR A 36 0.54 -10.66 -23.69
C THR A 36 1.08 -11.44 -22.49
N LEU A 37 1.84 -10.79 -21.65
CA LEU A 37 2.29 -11.34 -20.37
C LEU A 37 1.11 -11.33 -19.38
N ARG A 38 0.85 -12.48 -18.76
CA ARG A 38 -0.19 -12.62 -17.76
C ARG A 38 0.44 -12.74 -16.40
N TRP A 39 0.30 -11.69 -15.59
CA TRP A 39 0.81 -11.62 -14.24
C TRP A 39 -0.30 -11.80 -13.20
N LYS A 40 0.04 -12.38 -12.08
CA LYS A 40 -0.80 -12.51 -10.90
C LYS A 40 -0.30 -11.53 -9.84
N MET A 41 -1.22 -10.81 -9.21
CA MET A 41 -0.98 -10.04 -8.00
C MET A 41 -1.80 -10.64 -6.87
N VAL A 42 -1.17 -11.05 -5.78
CA VAL A 42 -1.83 -11.51 -4.56
C VAL A 42 -1.77 -10.42 -3.50
N THR A 43 -2.82 -10.28 -2.67
CA THR A 43 -2.87 -9.18 -1.68
C THR A 43 -3.13 -9.68 -0.28
N THR A 44 -2.69 -8.92 0.72
CA THR A 44 -3.01 -9.16 2.13
C THR A 44 -4.40 -8.61 2.53
N TRP A 45 -5.16 -8.11 1.57
CA TRP A 45 -6.44 -7.44 1.75
C TRP A 45 -7.58 -8.24 1.17
N PRO A 46 -8.80 -8.12 1.74
CA PRO A 46 -10.00 -8.62 1.08
C PRO A 46 -10.15 -7.99 -0.31
N LYS A 47 -10.70 -8.76 -1.24
CA LYS A 47 -10.89 -8.31 -2.62
C LYS A 47 -11.75 -7.03 -2.67
N ASN A 48 -11.31 -6.05 -3.46
CA ASN A 48 -11.99 -4.76 -3.63
C ASN A 48 -12.19 -3.97 -2.33
N PHE A 49 -11.45 -4.31 -1.27
CA PHE A 49 -11.54 -3.56 -0.02
C PHE A 49 -11.17 -2.09 -0.24
N PRO A 50 -11.94 -1.13 0.30
CA PRO A 50 -11.72 0.29 0.06
C PRO A 50 -10.27 0.74 0.34
N GLY A 51 -9.71 1.56 -0.54
CA GLY A 51 -8.32 2.03 -0.46
C GLY A 51 -7.29 0.93 -0.71
N LEU A 52 -7.24 -0.12 0.11
CA LEU A 52 -6.22 -1.17 0.07
C LEU A 52 -6.41 -2.12 -1.13
N GLY A 53 -7.54 -2.81 -1.20
CA GLY A 53 -7.86 -3.74 -2.29
C GLY A 53 -8.12 -3.00 -3.61
N THR A 54 -8.79 -1.85 -3.56
CA THR A 54 -9.01 -1.01 -4.75
C THR A 54 -7.73 -0.39 -5.27
N GLY A 55 -6.77 -0.05 -4.39
CA GLY A 55 -5.43 0.40 -4.77
C GLY A 55 -4.65 -0.66 -5.52
N ALA A 56 -4.66 -1.92 -5.06
CA ALA A 56 -4.06 -3.04 -5.78
C ALA A 56 -4.68 -3.21 -7.18
N ASN A 57 -6.02 -3.10 -7.28
CA ASN A 57 -6.70 -3.12 -8.58
C ASN A 57 -6.31 -1.94 -9.47
N HIS A 58 -6.08 -0.76 -8.88
CA HIS A 58 -5.67 0.44 -9.62
C HIS A 58 -4.25 0.27 -10.20
N ILE A 59 -3.31 -0.30 -9.44
CA ILE A 59 -1.98 -0.66 -9.95
C ILE A 59 -2.12 -1.59 -11.16
N ALA A 60 -2.88 -2.68 -11.01
CA ALA A 60 -3.10 -3.66 -12.08
C ALA A 60 -3.72 -3.05 -13.33
N LYS A 61 -4.70 -2.16 -13.15
CA LYS A 61 -5.34 -1.41 -14.23
C LYS A 61 -4.34 -0.51 -14.96
N LEU A 62 -3.59 0.30 -14.22
CA LEU A 62 -2.59 1.21 -14.80
C LEU A 62 -1.52 0.46 -15.58
N ILE A 63 -0.98 -0.65 -15.05
CA ILE A 63 -0.01 -1.47 -15.76
C ILE A 63 -0.61 -1.98 -17.07
N THR A 64 -1.83 -2.48 -17.05
CA THR A 64 -2.50 -3.02 -18.25
C THR A 64 -2.74 -1.93 -19.29
N GLU A 65 -3.25 -0.77 -18.88
CA GLU A 65 -3.57 0.36 -19.77
C GLU A 65 -2.30 1.00 -20.35
N MET A 66 -1.32 1.37 -19.50
CA MET A 66 -0.10 2.02 -19.95
C MET A 66 0.79 1.11 -20.80
N SER A 67 0.73 -0.22 -20.59
CA SER A 67 1.45 -1.16 -21.44
C SER A 67 0.75 -1.43 -22.78
N GLY A 68 -0.43 -0.86 -23.03
CA GLY A 68 -1.23 -1.18 -24.20
C GLY A 68 -1.66 -2.66 -24.23
N GLY A 69 -1.89 -3.27 -23.06
CA GLY A 69 -2.28 -4.68 -22.91
C GLY A 69 -1.12 -5.68 -23.03
N ARG A 70 0.14 -5.22 -23.11
CA ARG A 70 1.31 -6.12 -23.14
C ARG A 70 1.52 -6.87 -21.82
N ILE A 71 1.12 -6.25 -20.69
CA ILE A 71 1.02 -6.94 -19.39
C ILE A 71 -0.43 -6.88 -18.95
N HIS A 72 -1.01 -8.03 -18.65
CA HIS A 72 -2.32 -8.14 -18.02
C HIS A 72 -2.14 -8.69 -16.60
N VAL A 73 -2.52 -7.89 -15.59
CA VAL A 73 -2.38 -8.25 -14.17
C VAL A 73 -3.76 -8.67 -13.64
N THR A 74 -3.85 -9.88 -13.11
CA THR A 74 -5.04 -10.36 -12.38
C THR A 74 -4.79 -10.26 -10.88
N VAL A 75 -5.67 -9.54 -10.17
CA VAL A 75 -5.57 -9.35 -8.72
C VAL A 75 -6.39 -10.41 -7.99
N TYR A 76 -5.77 -11.02 -6.98
CA TYR A 76 -6.37 -11.99 -6.06
C TYR A 76 -6.36 -11.39 -4.66
N GLY A 77 -7.53 -11.33 -4.03
CA GLY A 77 -7.66 -10.91 -2.63
C GLY A 77 -7.13 -11.94 -1.65
N ASP A 78 -7.12 -11.58 -0.37
CA ASP A 78 -6.79 -12.50 0.72
C ASP A 78 -7.55 -13.81 0.58
N SER A 79 -6.82 -14.92 0.71
CA SER A 79 -7.33 -16.30 0.67
C SER A 79 -7.97 -16.75 -0.68
N GLU A 80 -7.91 -15.93 -1.75
CA GLU A 80 -8.35 -16.37 -3.08
C GLU A 80 -7.31 -17.28 -3.79
N LEU A 81 -6.02 -17.03 -3.62
CA LEU A 81 -4.93 -17.82 -4.19
C LEU A 81 -3.97 -18.31 -3.12
N VAL A 82 -3.61 -17.44 -2.18
CA VAL A 82 -2.78 -17.73 -1.01
C VAL A 82 -3.34 -17.01 0.22
N PRO A 83 -3.12 -17.50 1.45
CA PRO A 83 -3.43 -16.76 2.67
C PRO A 83 -2.68 -15.42 2.73
N ALA A 84 -3.28 -14.41 3.38
CA ALA A 84 -2.71 -13.06 3.48
C ALA A 84 -1.25 -13.03 3.91
N MET A 85 -0.88 -13.82 4.92
CA MET A 85 0.48 -13.83 5.47
C MET A 85 1.49 -14.62 4.63
N GLU A 86 1.05 -15.28 3.53
CA GLU A 86 1.90 -16.01 2.59
C GLU A 86 2.18 -15.23 1.30
N VAL A 87 1.67 -14.00 1.17
CA VAL A 87 1.84 -13.14 -0.02
C VAL A 87 3.32 -12.94 -0.38
N PHE A 88 4.18 -12.68 0.61
CA PHE A 88 5.62 -12.52 0.39
C PHE A 88 6.25 -13.78 -0.19
N ASP A 89 5.93 -14.95 0.36
CA ASP A 89 6.46 -16.24 -0.08
C ASP A 89 5.99 -16.59 -1.48
N ALA A 90 4.72 -16.28 -1.80
CA ALA A 90 4.17 -16.49 -3.13
C ALA A 90 4.90 -15.65 -4.20
N VAL A 91 5.30 -14.43 -3.86
CA VAL A 91 6.09 -13.57 -4.77
C VAL A 91 7.53 -14.02 -4.83
N SER A 92 8.16 -14.30 -3.68
CA SER A 92 9.55 -14.78 -3.60
C SER A 92 9.77 -16.06 -4.42
N SER A 93 8.84 -17.01 -4.32
CA SER A 93 8.90 -18.28 -5.08
C SER A 93 8.52 -18.17 -6.55
N GLY A 94 7.95 -17.03 -7.00
CA GLY A 94 7.44 -16.84 -8.35
C GLY A 94 6.05 -17.45 -8.63
N THR A 95 5.35 -17.95 -7.61
CA THR A 95 3.95 -18.40 -7.69
C THR A 95 3.03 -17.24 -8.16
N ALA A 96 3.33 -16.04 -7.70
CA ALA A 96 2.78 -14.77 -8.20
C ALA A 96 3.92 -13.85 -8.63
N GLN A 97 3.69 -13.04 -9.66
CA GLN A 97 4.67 -12.06 -10.14
C GLN A 97 4.67 -10.81 -9.27
N MET A 98 3.53 -10.49 -8.65
CA MET A 98 3.35 -9.32 -7.80
C MET A 98 2.60 -9.67 -6.52
N GLY A 99 2.83 -8.87 -5.49
CA GLY A 99 2.06 -8.88 -4.25
C GLY A 99 1.76 -7.45 -3.80
N HIS A 100 0.74 -7.26 -2.97
CA HIS A 100 0.45 -5.97 -2.33
C HIS A 100 0.15 -6.18 -0.86
N GLY A 101 0.88 -5.47 0.01
CA GLY A 101 0.83 -5.68 1.45
C GLY A 101 1.47 -4.55 2.24
N ALA A 102 1.87 -4.85 3.47
CA ALA A 102 2.63 -3.94 4.32
C ALA A 102 3.88 -4.65 4.86
N ALA A 103 5.02 -3.96 4.76
CA ALA A 103 6.33 -4.55 5.02
C ALA A 103 6.50 -5.12 6.44
N TYR A 104 5.79 -4.60 7.43
CA TYR A 104 5.85 -5.12 8.80
C TYR A 104 5.29 -6.55 8.96
N TYR A 105 4.45 -7.04 8.03
CA TYR A 105 3.97 -8.43 8.08
C TYR A 105 5.10 -9.44 7.91
N TRP A 106 6.19 -9.02 7.32
CA TRP A 106 7.35 -9.86 7.03
C TRP A 106 8.47 -9.74 8.07
N LYS A 107 8.19 -9.20 9.27
CA LYS A 107 9.19 -9.08 10.35
C LYS A 107 9.88 -10.41 10.70
N GLY A 108 9.21 -11.54 10.50
CA GLY A 108 9.79 -12.86 10.67
C GLY A 108 10.86 -13.24 9.63
N LYS A 109 10.94 -12.50 8.51
CA LYS A 109 11.96 -12.67 7.46
C LYS A 109 13.11 -11.69 7.63
N SER A 110 12.78 -10.44 7.97
CA SER A 110 13.75 -9.41 8.31
C SER A 110 13.11 -8.39 9.26
N GLU A 111 13.74 -8.16 10.39
CA GLU A 111 13.29 -7.14 11.35
C GLU A 111 13.34 -5.73 10.74
N ALA A 112 14.29 -5.48 9.83
CA ALA A 112 14.43 -4.21 9.12
C ALA A 112 13.21 -3.87 8.25
N ALA A 113 12.44 -4.87 7.78
CA ALA A 113 11.29 -4.64 6.92
C ALA A 113 10.26 -3.68 7.53
N GLN A 114 10.08 -3.72 8.86
CA GLN A 114 9.11 -2.92 9.59
C GLN A 114 9.31 -1.42 9.41
N PHE A 115 10.58 -0.96 9.29
CA PHE A 115 10.90 0.46 9.15
C PHE A 115 10.38 1.09 7.86
N PHE A 116 10.17 0.30 6.80
CA PHE A 116 9.65 0.78 5.52
C PHE A 116 8.13 0.91 5.49
N ALA A 117 7.44 0.30 6.44
CA ALA A 117 6.02 0.50 6.61
C ALA A 117 5.77 1.74 7.48
N THR A 118 6.14 1.67 8.75
CA THR A 118 5.88 2.74 9.73
C THR A 118 6.70 2.54 10.99
N VAL A 119 6.94 3.63 11.71
CA VAL A 119 7.55 3.63 13.04
C VAL A 119 6.63 4.37 14.00
N PRO A 120 6.30 3.80 15.17
CA PRO A 120 5.48 4.49 16.16
C PRO A 120 6.05 5.86 16.53
N PHE A 121 5.20 6.89 16.56
CA PHE A 121 5.57 8.32 16.74
C PHE A 121 6.59 8.83 15.71
N GLY A 122 6.68 8.14 14.58
CA GLY A 122 7.63 8.41 13.51
C GLY A 122 7.16 9.42 12.47
N MET A 123 7.65 9.25 11.26
CA MET A 123 7.35 10.11 10.12
C MET A 123 5.93 9.90 9.59
N ASN A 124 5.26 10.98 9.21
CA ASN A 124 3.98 10.94 8.52
C ASN A 124 4.16 10.53 7.03
N ALA A 125 3.05 10.45 6.28
CA ALA A 125 3.07 10.00 4.89
C ALA A 125 3.98 10.82 3.97
N GLN A 126 3.97 12.16 4.11
CA GLN A 126 4.81 13.05 3.32
C GLN A 126 6.29 12.85 3.64
N GLU A 127 6.61 12.74 4.92
CA GLU A 127 7.96 12.54 5.43
C GLU A 127 8.49 11.15 5.07
N MET A 128 7.66 10.10 5.15
CA MET A 128 8.01 8.74 4.72
C MET A 128 8.33 8.71 3.22
N ASN A 129 7.49 9.32 2.39
CA ASN A 129 7.75 9.43 0.94
C ASN A 129 9.06 10.17 0.66
N ALA A 130 9.33 11.25 1.39
CA ALA A 130 10.58 12.02 1.23
C ALA A 130 11.81 11.17 1.59
N TRP A 131 11.76 10.41 2.70
CA TRP A 131 12.83 9.48 3.06
C TRP A 131 13.01 8.37 2.03
N LEU A 132 11.92 7.73 1.62
CA LEU A 132 11.97 6.62 0.67
C LEU A 132 12.58 7.06 -0.66
N PHE A 133 12.13 8.17 -1.24
CA PHE A 133 12.51 8.56 -2.59
C PHE A 133 13.77 9.43 -2.66
N TYR A 134 14.12 10.16 -1.60
CA TYR A 134 15.23 11.12 -1.59
C TYR A 134 16.19 10.96 -0.41
N GLY A 135 15.82 10.19 0.62
CA GLY A 135 16.62 9.95 1.82
C GLY A 135 17.35 8.61 1.86
N GLY A 136 17.35 7.85 0.74
CA GLY A 136 18.03 6.55 0.63
C GLY A 136 17.20 5.36 1.12
N GLY A 137 15.93 5.57 1.48
CA GLY A 137 15.06 4.50 2.00
C GLY A 137 14.81 3.39 0.99
N MET A 138 14.56 3.73 -0.30
CA MET A 138 14.29 2.73 -1.34
C MET A 138 15.50 1.85 -1.66
N GLU A 139 16.72 2.36 -1.60
CA GLU A 139 17.96 1.60 -1.79
C GLU A 139 18.12 0.57 -0.66
N LEU A 140 17.94 1.00 0.58
CA LEU A 140 18.00 0.14 1.74
C LEU A 140 16.88 -0.93 1.72
N TRP A 141 15.69 -0.57 1.30
CA TRP A 141 14.57 -1.51 1.19
C TRP A 141 14.87 -2.62 0.17
N ARG A 142 15.42 -2.25 -0.97
CA ARG A 142 15.88 -3.20 -2.00
C ARG A 142 16.98 -4.12 -1.48
N GLU A 143 17.91 -3.58 -0.68
CA GLU A 143 18.97 -4.37 -0.03
C GLU A 143 18.37 -5.40 0.94
N VAL A 144 17.42 -4.99 1.81
CA VAL A 144 16.73 -5.87 2.75
C VAL A 144 15.99 -7.02 2.03
N TYR A 145 15.38 -6.75 0.87
CA TYR A 145 14.59 -7.76 0.14
C TYR A 145 15.40 -8.55 -0.91
N ALA A 146 16.63 -8.14 -1.21
CA ALA A 146 17.47 -8.80 -2.21
C ALA A 146 17.70 -10.30 -1.95
N PRO A 147 17.92 -10.77 -0.71
CA PRO A 147 18.12 -12.21 -0.43
C PRO A 147 16.90 -13.07 -0.78
N PHE A 148 15.72 -12.47 -0.82
CA PHE A 148 14.46 -13.17 -1.10
C PHE A 148 14.05 -13.12 -2.58
N GLY A 149 14.84 -12.48 -3.44
CA GLY A 149 14.50 -12.32 -4.86
C GLY A 149 13.26 -11.44 -5.10
N VAL A 150 12.97 -10.51 -4.21
CA VAL A 150 11.83 -9.59 -4.27
C VAL A 150 12.32 -8.16 -4.48
N LEU A 151 11.66 -7.43 -5.35
CA LEU A 151 11.82 -5.99 -5.57
C LEU A 151 10.65 -5.27 -4.87
N PRO A 152 10.88 -4.46 -3.82
CA PRO A 152 9.86 -3.64 -3.22
C PRO A 152 9.66 -2.33 -3.98
N LEU A 153 8.41 -1.88 -4.07
CA LEU A 153 8.02 -0.57 -4.59
C LEU A 153 7.00 0.04 -3.62
N ALA A 154 7.17 1.31 -3.25
CA ALA A 154 6.14 2.04 -2.49
C ALA A 154 4.90 2.18 -3.38
N ALA A 155 3.74 1.74 -2.89
CA ALA A 155 2.54 1.56 -3.69
C ALA A 155 1.24 1.88 -2.95
N GLY A 156 1.30 2.75 -1.98
CA GLY A 156 0.19 3.24 -1.20
C GLY A 156 0.67 3.87 0.11
N ASN A 157 -0.17 4.70 0.71
CA ASN A 157 0.03 5.18 2.06
C ASN A 157 -1.34 5.45 2.71
N SER A 158 -1.51 5.01 3.95
CA SER A 158 -2.78 5.18 4.68
C SER A 158 -2.94 6.58 5.30
N GLY A 159 -1.88 7.39 5.33
CA GLY A 159 -1.84 8.59 6.15
C GLY A 159 -1.78 8.27 7.65
N VAL A 160 -2.06 9.26 8.47
CA VAL A 160 -2.17 9.07 9.92
C VAL A 160 -3.40 8.25 10.22
N GLN A 161 -3.21 7.17 10.97
CA GLN A 161 -4.29 6.26 11.34
C GLN A 161 -5.01 6.67 12.63
N MET A 162 -6.08 5.96 12.95
CA MET A 162 -6.71 6.02 14.28
C MET A 162 -6.00 5.06 15.25
N GLY A 163 -6.13 5.35 16.54
CA GLY A 163 -5.51 4.56 17.60
C GLY A 163 -6.13 3.18 17.82
N GLY A 164 -7.35 2.98 17.30
CA GLY A 164 -8.02 1.69 17.27
C GLY A 164 -9.35 1.64 18.02
N TRP A 165 -9.94 0.45 17.99
CA TRP A 165 -11.23 0.10 18.58
C TRP A 165 -11.04 -0.73 19.84
N PHE A 166 -11.76 -0.36 20.90
CA PHE A 166 -11.59 -0.96 22.21
C PHE A 166 -12.95 -1.32 22.82
N ASN A 167 -13.00 -2.44 23.52
CA ASN A 167 -14.18 -2.86 24.30
C ASN A 167 -14.13 -2.38 25.76
N ARG A 168 -13.02 -1.76 26.17
CA ARG A 168 -12.87 -1.08 27.47
C ARG A 168 -12.27 0.30 27.29
N GLU A 169 -12.45 1.17 28.30
CA GLU A 169 -11.87 2.49 28.31
C GLU A 169 -10.35 2.41 28.59
N ILE A 170 -9.62 3.32 27.98
CA ILE A 170 -8.19 3.51 28.21
C ILE A 170 -7.99 4.89 28.83
N ASN A 171 -7.90 4.94 30.13
CA ASN A 171 -7.72 6.15 30.91
C ASN A 171 -6.30 6.29 31.46
N THR A 172 -5.59 5.17 31.65
CA THR A 172 -4.23 5.08 32.16
C THR A 172 -3.44 4.01 31.41
N LEU A 173 -2.12 4.00 31.56
CA LEU A 173 -1.31 2.94 30.99
C LEU A 173 -1.67 1.54 31.53
N ALA A 174 -2.10 1.45 32.78
CA ALA A 174 -2.51 0.20 33.40
C ALA A 174 -3.71 -0.47 32.69
N ASP A 175 -4.52 0.31 31.98
CA ASP A 175 -5.64 -0.22 31.22
C ASP A 175 -5.20 -1.02 29.97
N LEU A 176 -3.92 -0.90 29.59
CA LEU A 176 -3.29 -1.72 28.54
C LEU A 176 -2.78 -3.06 29.08
N ASP A 177 -2.66 -3.23 30.40
CA ASP A 177 -2.17 -4.47 30.99
C ASP A 177 -3.13 -5.64 30.70
N GLY A 178 -2.55 -6.74 30.16
CA GLY A 178 -3.30 -7.91 29.72
C GLY A 178 -4.24 -7.69 28.53
N LEU A 179 -4.29 -6.49 27.92
CA LEU A 179 -5.14 -6.21 26.75
C LEU A 179 -4.71 -7.07 25.55
N LYS A 180 -5.59 -7.91 25.08
CA LYS A 180 -5.39 -8.68 23.85
C LYS A 180 -5.82 -7.80 22.67
N MET A 181 -4.84 -7.28 21.94
CA MET A 181 -5.12 -6.36 20.82
C MET A 181 -4.48 -6.86 19.53
N ARG A 182 -5.26 -6.88 18.47
CA ARG A 182 -4.69 -7.01 17.12
C ARG A 182 -3.97 -5.72 16.78
N ILE A 183 -2.65 -5.82 16.67
CA ILE A 183 -1.76 -4.73 16.30
C ILE A 183 -0.46 -5.31 15.74
N PRO A 184 -0.09 -5.03 14.48
CA PRO A 184 1.11 -5.59 13.85
C PRO A 184 2.37 -4.78 14.15
N GLY A 185 3.49 -5.28 13.68
CA GLY A 185 4.75 -4.58 13.56
C GLY A 185 5.30 -4.02 14.88
N LEU A 186 5.95 -2.88 14.76
CA LEU A 186 6.57 -2.17 15.90
C LEU A 186 5.54 -1.73 16.95
N GLY A 187 4.33 -1.35 16.52
CA GLY A 187 3.24 -0.99 17.44
C GLY A 187 2.88 -2.14 18.38
N GLY A 188 2.87 -3.38 17.86
CA GLY A 188 2.65 -4.58 18.66
C GLY A 188 3.75 -4.82 19.70
N GLU A 189 5.01 -4.61 19.34
CA GLU A 189 6.12 -4.73 20.29
C GLU A 189 6.07 -3.66 21.39
N VAL A 190 5.63 -2.44 21.05
CA VAL A 190 5.40 -1.36 22.05
C VAL A 190 4.24 -1.72 22.98
N LEU A 191 3.12 -2.20 22.45
CA LEU A 191 1.99 -2.66 23.26
C LEU A 191 2.41 -3.78 24.22
N LYS A 192 3.19 -4.75 23.74
CA LYS A 192 3.75 -5.82 24.57
C LYS A 192 4.58 -5.27 25.72
N ARG A 193 5.42 -4.28 25.45
CA ARG A 193 6.24 -3.61 26.46
C ARG A 193 5.40 -2.81 27.47
N ALA A 194 4.21 -2.34 27.04
CA ALA A 194 3.24 -1.66 27.89
C ALA A 194 2.36 -2.60 28.74
N GLY A 195 2.57 -3.93 28.65
CA GLY A 195 1.84 -4.94 29.40
C GLY A 195 0.73 -5.64 28.60
N GLY A 196 0.45 -5.23 27.38
CA GLY A 196 -0.58 -5.85 26.53
C GLY A 196 -0.10 -7.11 25.82
N THR A 197 -1.01 -7.76 25.14
CA THR A 197 -0.78 -8.99 24.36
C THR A 197 -1.11 -8.72 22.89
N PRO A 198 -0.12 -8.39 22.06
CA PRO A 198 -0.35 -8.19 20.63
C PRO A 198 -0.69 -9.52 19.93
N VAL A 199 -1.65 -9.47 19.02
CA VAL A 199 -2.09 -10.60 18.19
C VAL A 199 -1.97 -10.20 16.72
N GLY A 200 -1.34 -11.04 15.91
CA GLY A 200 -1.29 -10.88 14.45
C GLY A 200 -2.41 -11.67 13.78
N MET A 201 -3.20 -11.02 12.92
CA MET A 201 -4.22 -11.70 12.11
C MET A 201 -4.58 -10.90 10.86
N ALA A 202 -5.16 -11.58 9.86
CA ALA A 202 -5.66 -10.96 8.64
C ALA A 202 -6.92 -10.12 8.92
N ALA A 203 -7.23 -9.19 8.00
CA ALA A 203 -8.41 -8.33 8.10
C ALA A 203 -9.73 -9.11 8.21
N SER A 204 -9.83 -10.22 7.45
CA SER A 204 -10.99 -11.12 7.43
C SER A 204 -11.37 -11.69 8.80
N ASP A 205 -10.41 -11.79 9.71
CA ASP A 205 -10.61 -12.45 11.02
C ASP A 205 -10.92 -11.47 12.15
N ILE A 206 -10.68 -10.16 11.94
CA ILE A 206 -10.75 -9.13 12.99
C ILE A 206 -12.15 -9.03 13.59
N PHE A 207 -13.18 -8.89 12.73
CA PHE A 207 -14.56 -8.70 13.19
C PHE A 207 -15.03 -9.85 14.08
N THR A 208 -14.84 -11.08 13.64
CA THR A 208 -15.27 -12.28 14.39
C THR A 208 -14.46 -12.47 15.67
N SER A 209 -13.19 -12.11 15.67
CA SER A 209 -12.32 -12.17 16.86
C SER A 209 -12.71 -11.16 17.93
N LEU A 210 -13.06 -9.91 17.52
CA LEU A 210 -13.65 -8.92 18.45
C LEU A 210 -15.01 -9.34 18.97
N GLN A 211 -15.88 -9.83 18.08
CA GLN A 211 -17.24 -10.26 18.43
C GLN A 211 -17.25 -11.40 19.44
N SER A 212 -16.33 -12.37 19.28
CA SER A 212 -16.21 -13.52 20.19
C SER A 212 -15.46 -13.21 21.48
N GLY A 213 -14.79 -12.05 21.58
CA GLY A 213 -13.91 -11.72 22.71
C GLY A 213 -12.57 -12.46 22.68
N ALA A 214 -12.17 -13.06 21.54
CA ALA A 214 -10.82 -13.62 21.34
C ALA A 214 -9.76 -12.52 21.42
N ILE A 215 -10.11 -11.31 21.00
CA ILE A 215 -9.35 -10.06 21.22
C ILE A 215 -10.24 -9.01 21.87
N ASP A 216 -9.64 -8.13 22.67
CA ASP A 216 -10.32 -7.03 23.40
C ASP A 216 -10.32 -5.72 22.60
N ALA A 217 -9.37 -5.60 21.67
CA ALA A 217 -9.14 -4.39 20.87
C ALA A 217 -8.51 -4.74 19.53
N THR A 218 -8.62 -3.80 18.60
CA THR A 218 -7.92 -3.85 17.31
C THR A 218 -7.62 -2.44 16.82
N GLU A 219 -6.52 -2.26 16.11
CA GLU A 219 -6.40 -1.20 15.13
C GLU A 219 -6.63 -1.77 13.72
N TRP A 220 -6.87 -0.91 12.73
CA TRP A 220 -6.84 -1.29 11.33
C TRP A 220 -6.25 -0.16 10.48
N VAL A 221 -7.02 0.86 10.12
CA VAL A 221 -6.50 2.04 9.40
C VAL A 221 -7.13 3.31 9.95
N GLY A 222 -8.40 3.54 9.67
CA GLY A 222 -9.10 4.76 10.01
C GLY A 222 -10.55 4.71 9.56
N PRO A 223 -11.32 5.79 9.75
CA PRO A 223 -12.77 5.78 9.63
C PRO A 223 -13.31 5.16 8.34
N TYR A 224 -12.68 5.44 7.20
CA TYR A 224 -13.11 4.95 5.89
C TYR A 224 -13.04 3.42 5.78
N ASN A 225 -11.94 2.83 6.24
CA ASN A 225 -11.76 1.38 6.24
C ASN A 225 -12.51 0.70 7.38
N ASP A 226 -12.50 1.29 8.56
CA ASP A 226 -13.06 0.71 9.78
C ASP A 226 -14.58 0.65 9.72
N LEU A 227 -15.21 1.65 9.06
CA LEU A 227 -16.63 1.62 8.71
C LEU A 227 -16.94 0.44 7.78
N ALA A 228 -16.10 0.19 6.78
CA ALA A 228 -16.28 -0.92 5.83
C ALA A 228 -16.12 -2.31 6.50
N LEU A 229 -15.23 -2.42 7.50
CA LEU A 229 -15.10 -3.63 8.32
C LEU A 229 -16.26 -3.80 9.31
N GLY A 230 -17.04 -2.74 9.57
CA GLY A 230 -18.15 -2.78 10.50
C GLY A 230 -17.74 -2.88 11.97
N LEU A 231 -16.53 -2.43 12.34
CA LEU A 231 -15.96 -2.57 13.69
C LEU A 231 -16.81 -1.90 14.76
N TYR A 232 -17.54 -0.84 14.40
CA TYR A 232 -18.52 -0.16 15.29
C TYR A 232 -19.64 -1.05 15.84
N LYS A 233 -19.88 -2.21 15.22
CA LYS A 233 -20.90 -3.17 15.67
C LYS A 233 -20.41 -4.03 16.83
N VAL A 234 -19.09 -4.13 17.00
CA VAL A 234 -18.45 -5.10 17.91
C VAL A 234 -17.46 -4.48 18.89
N ALA A 235 -17.22 -3.15 18.78
CA ALA A 235 -16.41 -2.39 19.73
C ALA A 235 -17.07 -1.05 20.05
N LYS A 236 -16.82 -0.52 21.27
CA LYS A 236 -17.53 0.64 21.82
C LYS A 236 -16.79 1.95 21.61
N TYR A 237 -15.48 1.93 21.83
CA TYR A 237 -14.65 3.12 21.92
C TYR A 237 -13.69 3.18 20.75
N TYR A 238 -13.59 4.35 20.12
CA TYR A 238 -12.71 4.57 18.97
C TYR A 238 -11.70 5.66 19.31
N TYR A 239 -10.44 5.27 19.51
CA TYR A 239 -9.40 6.15 20.02
C TYR A 239 -8.56 6.79 18.91
N TYR A 240 -8.06 8.01 19.19
CA TYR A 240 -7.08 8.74 18.40
C TYR A 240 -6.02 9.41 19.31
N PRO A 241 -4.85 9.84 18.74
CA PRO A 241 -4.34 9.55 17.39
C PRO A 241 -3.78 8.14 17.27
N GLY A 242 -3.56 7.72 16.01
CA GLY A 242 -2.86 6.48 15.67
C GLY A 242 -1.37 6.59 15.91
N TRP A 243 -0.95 6.58 17.16
CA TRP A 243 0.42 6.75 17.61
C TRP A 243 1.40 5.72 17.02
N HIS A 244 0.90 4.57 16.68
CA HIS A 244 1.65 3.42 16.16
C HIS A 244 1.89 3.50 14.65
N GLU A 245 1.00 4.16 13.90
CA GLU A 245 1.03 4.25 12.44
C GLU A 245 0.73 5.68 11.93
N PRO A 246 1.70 6.60 12.04
CA PRO A 246 1.51 7.99 11.62
C PRO A 246 1.54 8.21 10.11
N GLY A 247 1.98 7.20 9.32
CA GLY A 247 2.11 7.33 7.87
C GLY A 247 2.51 6.03 7.21
N THR A 248 1.66 5.02 7.28
CA THR A 248 2.00 3.66 6.85
C THR A 248 2.10 3.55 5.34
N THR A 249 3.32 3.31 4.86
CA THR A 249 3.58 2.99 3.46
C THR A 249 3.17 1.55 3.20
N LEU A 250 2.42 1.36 2.11
CA LEU A 250 2.10 0.05 1.57
C LEU A 250 3.01 -0.26 0.40
N GLU A 251 3.26 -1.55 0.20
CA GLU A 251 4.22 -2.01 -0.79
C GLU A 251 3.57 -2.83 -1.90
N CYS A 252 4.12 -2.67 -3.10
CA CYS A 252 4.00 -3.66 -4.15
C CYS A 252 5.29 -4.49 -4.18
N LEU A 253 5.16 -5.77 -3.89
CA LEU A 253 6.21 -6.77 -4.04
C LEU A 253 6.25 -7.21 -5.50
N VAL A 254 7.42 -7.23 -6.12
CA VAL A 254 7.57 -7.77 -7.47
C VAL A 254 8.63 -8.86 -7.47
N ASN A 255 8.32 -10.01 -8.06
CA ASN A 255 9.33 -11.05 -8.25
C ASN A 255 10.46 -10.51 -9.13
N LYS A 256 11.70 -10.51 -8.60
CA LYS A 256 12.86 -9.87 -9.24
C LYS A 256 13.18 -10.48 -10.61
N ALA A 257 13.04 -11.80 -10.76
CA ALA A 257 13.31 -12.47 -12.03
C ALA A 257 12.25 -12.11 -13.09
N ALA A 258 10.97 -12.09 -12.70
CA ALA A 258 9.88 -11.67 -13.58
C ALA A 258 10.03 -10.21 -14.03
N TYR A 259 10.43 -9.31 -13.10
CA TYR A 259 10.68 -7.92 -13.40
C TYR A 259 11.88 -7.74 -14.35
N ALA A 260 13.00 -8.42 -14.07
CA ALA A 260 14.21 -8.34 -14.90
C ALA A 260 14.03 -8.89 -16.33
N ALA A 261 13.05 -9.79 -16.53
CA ALA A 261 12.70 -10.32 -17.86
C ALA A 261 11.87 -9.33 -18.70
N LEU A 262 11.35 -8.25 -18.12
CA LEU A 262 10.62 -7.22 -18.86
C LEU A 262 11.56 -6.32 -19.67
N PRO A 263 11.13 -5.87 -20.87
CA PRO A 263 11.73 -4.71 -21.52
C PRO A 263 11.72 -3.46 -20.63
N GLU A 264 12.68 -2.57 -20.78
CA GLU A 264 12.86 -1.38 -19.94
C GLU A 264 11.62 -0.49 -19.86
N ASP A 265 10.90 -0.34 -20.96
CA ASP A 265 9.66 0.44 -20.98
C ASP A 265 8.55 -0.18 -20.11
N LEU A 266 8.44 -1.52 -20.09
CA LEU A 266 7.50 -2.23 -19.22
C LEU A 266 7.95 -2.20 -17.75
N GLN A 267 9.24 -2.26 -17.48
CA GLN A 267 9.78 -2.05 -16.12
C GLN A 267 9.41 -0.66 -15.60
N SER A 268 9.59 0.36 -16.42
CA SER A 268 9.21 1.74 -16.10
C SER A 268 7.71 1.89 -15.84
N ILE A 269 6.86 1.21 -16.62
CA ILE A 269 5.40 1.22 -16.41
C ILE A 269 5.03 0.62 -15.04
N VAL A 270 5.62 -0.50 -14.65
CA VAL A 270 5.36 -1.12 -13.35
C VAL A 270 5.72 -0.19 -12.19
N VAL A 271 6.89 0.45 -12.26
CA VAL A 271 7.35 1.41 -11.23
C VAL A 271 6.42 2.62 -11.18
N ASN A 272 6.08 3.21 -12.32
CA ASN A 272 5.24 4.41 -12.35
C ASN A 272 3.79 4.11 -11.92
N ALA A 273 3.24 2.94 -12.23
CA ALA A 273 1.92 2.53 -11.72
C ALA A 273 1.88 2.50 -10.18
N CYS A 274 2.92 1.95 -9.55
CA CYS A 274 3.06 1.93 -8.10
C CYS A 274 3.19 3.36 -7.52
N LEU A 275 4.03 4.20 -8.14
CA LEU A 275 4.24 5.58 -7.70
C LEU A 275 2.96 6.42 -7.79
N VAL A 276 2.17 6.26 -8.86
CA VAL A 276 0.87 6.93 -9.00
C VAL A 276 -0.07 6.51 -7.87
N VAL A 277 -0.20 5.21 -7.63
CA VAL A 277 -1.12 4.71 -6.60
C VAL A 277 -0.65 5.05 -5.18
N ASN A 278 0.66 5.21 -4.95
CA ASN A 278 1.17 5.68 -3.67
C ASN A 278 0.59 7.05 -3.27
N GLY A 279 0.51 7.99 -4.21
CA GLY A 279 -0.09 9.31 -3.97
C GLY A 279 -1.64 9.31 -4.02
N ASP A 280 -2.21 8.53 -4.91
CA ASP A 280 -3.67 8.43 -5.11
C ASP A 280 -4.36 7.85 -3.87
N MET A 281 -3.83 6.77 -3.31
CA MET A 281 -4.37 6.14 -2.10
C MET A 281 -4.36 7.09 -0.89
N LEU A 282 -3.26 7.82 -0.67
CA LEU A 282 -3.19 8.84 0.39
C LEU A 282 -4.27 9.91 0.19
N SER A 283 -4.47 10.35 -1.05
CA SER A 283 -5.49 11.35 -1.40
C SER A 283 -6.90 10.81 -1.16
N GLU A 284 -7.18 9.54 -1.50
CA GLU A 284 -8.45 8.88 -1.24
C GLU A 284 -8.75 8.82 0.27
N TYR A 285 -7.80 8.37 1.09
CA TYR A 285 -7.97 8.32 2.55
C TYR A 285 -8.21 9.71 3.13
N THR A 286 -7.41 10.70 2.73
CA THR A 286 -7.56 12.08 3.20
C THR A 286 -8.95 12.64 2.86
N ALA A 287 -9.45 12.38 1.66
CA ALA A 287 -10.74 12.87 1.21
C ALA A 287 -11.94 12.16 1.88
N ARG A 288 -11.81 10.84 2.17
CA ARG A 288 -12.96 10.02 2.58
C ARG A 288 -13.07 9.80 4.10
N ASN A 289 -11.95 9.90 4.83
CA ASN A 289 -11.95 9.61 6.27
C ASN A 289 -12.92 10.49 7.07
N ASN A 290 -13.00 11.80 6.76
CA ASN A 290 -13.91 12.68 7.53
C ASN A 290 -15.38 12.31 7.32
N ALA A 291 -15.81 12.04 6.09
CA ALA A 291 -17.20 11.64 5.83
C ALA A 291 -17.55 10.34 6.54
N ALA A 292 -16.64 9.35 6.51
CA ALA A 292 -16.82 8.10 7.23
C ALA A 292 -16.83 8.30 8.77
N LEU A 293 -16.00 9.19 9.30
CA LEU A 293 -16.00 9.53 10.72
C LEU A 293 -17.34 10.16 11.14
N GLN A 294 -17.89 11.07 10.35
CA GLN A 294 -19.19 11.69 10.63
C GLN A 294 -20.31 10.64 10.62
N SER A 295 -20.29 9.68 9.69
CA SER A 295 -21.24 8.55 9.71
C SER A 295 -21.08 7.69 10.96
N LEU A 296 -19.84 7.34 11.37
CA LEU A 296 -19.58 6.60 12.61
C LEU A 296 -20.13 7.32 13.84
N ILE A 297 -19.96 8.65 13.92
CA ILE A 297 -20.45 9.45 15.08
C ILE A 297 -21.97 9.61 15.05
N HIS A 298 -22.55 10.06 13.95
CA HIS A 298 -23.93 10.51 13.91
C HIS A 298 -24.93 9.41 13.60
N GLU A 299 -24.55 8.43 12.76
CA GLU A 299 -25.45 7.34 12.38
C GLU A 299 -25.24 6.09 13.26
N HIS A 300 -23.99 5.82 13.65
CA HIS A 300 -23.63 4.64 14.42
C HIS A 300 -23.32 4.92 15.89
N HIS A 301 -23.36 6.19 16.33
CA HIS A 301 -23.19 6.63 17.72
C HIS A 301 -21.89 6.14 18.37
N VAL A 302 -20.79 6.11 17.58
CA VAL A 302 -19.48 5.69 18.07
C VAL A 302 -18.93 6.73 19.04
N ASP A 303 -18.40 6.27 20.18
CA ASP A 303 -17.73 7.10 21.18
C ASP A 303 -16.26 7.31 20.77
N VAL A 304 -15.97 8.45 20.13
CA VAL A 304 -14.64 8.82 19.66
C VAL A 304 -13.87 9.55 20.73
N ARG A 305 -12.71 9.05 21.12
CA ARG A 305 -11.93 9.54 22.27
C ARG A 305 -10.46 9.80 21.94
N ALA A 306 -9.92 10.84 22.54
CA ALA A 306 -8.47 11.04 22.58
C ALA A 306 -7.83 10.08 23.60
N PHE A 307 -6.68 9.52 23.27
CA PHE A 307 -5.83 8.91 24.31
C PHE A 307 -5.37 9.99 25.29
N PRO A 308 -5.33 9.66 26.61
CA PRO A 308 -4.74 10.57 27.58
C PRO A 308 -3.27 10.88 27.26
N ASP A 309 -2.85 12.14 27.45
CA ASP A 309 -1.46 12.56 27.19
C ASP A 309 -0.43 11.73 27.94
N SER A 310 -0.73 11.35 29.19
CA SER A 310 0.13 10.52 30.02
C SER A 310 0.34 9.11 29.41
N VAL A 311 -0.66 8.54 28.77
CA VAL A 311 -0.58 7.27 28.04
C VAL A 311 0.30 7.44 26.80
N LEU A 312 0.05 8.47 26.01
CA LEU A 312 0.85 8.76 24.80
C LEU A 312 2.32 9.03 25.12
N GLN A 313 2.60 9.81 26.17
CA GLN A 313 3.99 10.06 26.61
C GLN A 313 4.71 8.77 27.01
N ARG A 314 4.03 7.88 27.73
CA ARG A 314 4.62 6.61 28.12
C ARG A 314 4.83 5.68 26.95
N LEU A 315 3.86 5.58 26.03
CA LEU A 315 3.97 4.79 24.80
C LEU A 315 5.11 5.31 23.92
N ARG A 316 5.32 6.63 23.84
CA ARG A 316 6.46 7.22 23.12
C ARG A 316 7.80 6.78 23.72
N ALA A 317 7.94 6.86 25.04
CA ALA A 317 9.18 6.43 25.72
C ALA A 317 9.45 4.92 25.52
N LEU A 318 8.42 4.08 25.53
CA LEU A 318 8.55 2.66 25.25
C LEU A 318 8.88 2.40 23.77
N SER A 319 8.34 3.20 22.87
CA SER A 319 8.59 3.15 21.44
C SER A 319 10.07 3.38 21.12
N GLU A 320 10.69 4.40 21.71
CA GLU A 320 12.11 4.68 21.53
C GLU A 320 12.98 3.50 21.96
N GLN A 321 12.65 2.82 23.06
CA GLN A 321 13.35 1.64 23.52
C GLN A 321 13.20 0.45 22.57
N VAL A 322 11.97 0.13 22.20
CA VAL A 322 11.64 -0.99 21.30
C VAL A 322 12.33 -0.83 19.95
N VAL A 323 12.23 0.37 19.37
CA VAL A 323 12.82 0.65 18.07
C VAL A 323 14.34 0.54 18.09
N ALA A 324 14.99 1.04 19.16
CA ALA A 324 16.45 0.91 19.34
C ALA A 324 16.87 -0.55 19.52
N GLU A 325 16.12 -1.36 20.27
CA GLU A 325 16.41 -2.80 20.45
C GLU A 325 16.29 -3.56 19.13
N ILE A 326 15.26 -3.30 18.33
CA ILE A 326 15.06 -3.94 17.02
C ILE A 326 16.18 -3.53 16.06
N ALA A 327 16.56 -2.26 16.04
CA ALA A 327 17.69 -1.76 15.26
C ALA A 327 19.02 -2.42 15.65
N GLY A 328 19.17 -2.80 16.91
CA GLY A 328 20.38 -3.46 17.43
C GLY A 328 20.47 -4.96 17.14
N LYS A 329 19.46 -5.61 16.56
CA LYS A 329 19.44 -7.06 16.34
C LYS A 329 20.41 -7.53 15.26
N ASP A 330 20.64 -6.75 14.23
CA ASP A 330 21.56 -7.04 13.14
C ASP A 330 22.07 -5.73 12.50
N GLU A 331 23.18 -5.84 11.74
CA GLU A 331 23.83 -4.70 11.12
C GLU A 331 22.92 -3.97 10.13
N LEU A 332 22.15 -4.69 9.34
CA LEU A 332 21.28 -4.10 8.31
C LEU A 332 20.11 -3.35 8.95
N SER A 333 19.49 -3.89 9.99
CA SER A 333 18.48 -3.21 10.79
C SER A 333 19.01 -1.93 11.41
N GLY A 334 20.24 -1.95 11.90
CA GLY A 334 20.94 -0.78 12.43
C GLY A 334 21.15 0.31 11.39
N ARG A 335 21.60 -0.06 10.19
CA ARG A 335 21.82 0.88 9.07
C ARG A 335 20.51 1.51 8.58
N VAL A 336 19.46 0.71 8.45
CA VAL A 336 18.12 1.19 8.06
C VAL A 336 17.61 2.19 9.08
N PHE A 337 17.68 1.86 10.36
CA PHE A 337 17.22 2.75 11.43
C PHE A 337 18.03 4.04 11.52
N GLU A 338 19.34 3.99 11.40
CA GLU A 338 20.18 5.21 11.44
C GLU A 338 19.86 6.14 10.25
N SER A 339 19.66 5.59 9.06
CA SER A 339 19.19 6.36 7.89
C SER A 339 17.84 7.01 8.17
N TYR A 340 16.85 6.22 8.63
CA TYR A 340 15.52 6.69 9.00
C TYR A 340 15.59 7.81 10.03
N ARG A 341 16.29 7.59 11.14
CA ARG A 341 16.41 8.52 12.25
C ARG A 341 17.14 9.82 11.87
N SER A 342 18.18 9.71 11.06
CA SER A 342 18.92 10.89 10.58
C SER A 342 18.02 11.75 9.70
N PHE A 343 17.27 11.16 8.79
CA PHE A 343 16.33 11.88 7.95
C PHE A 343 15.16 12.46 8.76
N GLN A 344 14.60 11.70 9.70
CA GLN A 344 13.52 12.16 10.59
C GLN A 344 13.90 13.44 11.33
N ARG A 345 15.10 13.52 11.91
CA ARG A 345 15.57 14.75 12.58
C ARG A 345 15.57 15.98 11.66
N GLN A 346 15.99 15.78 10.40
CA GLN A 346 16.05 16.86 9.43
C GLN A 346 14.66 17.33 9.00
N VAL A 347 13.79 16.39 8.65
CA VAL A 347 12.45 16.73 8.16
C VAL A 347 11.55 17.27 9.25
N PHE A 348 11.69 16.82 10.50
CA PHE A 348 10.96 17.40 11.65
C PHE A 348 11.37 18.85 11.91
N SER A 349 12.67 19.14 11.84
CA SER A 349 13.17 20.52 11.96
C SER A 349 12.60 21.46 10.89
N TRP A 350 12.43 20.95 9.66
CA TRP A 350 11.79 21.69 8.58
C TRP A 350 10.27 21.84 8.84
N HIS A 351 9.59 20.76 9.20
CA HIS A 351 8.14 20.77 9.42
C HIS A 351 7.73 21.65 10.61
N ASP A 352 8.60 21.84 11.61
CA ASP A 352 8.32 22.73 12.73
C ASP A 352 8.10 24.20 12.30
N ILE A 353 8.82 24.65 11.27
CA ILE A 353 8.71 26.03 10.74
C ILE A 353 7.87 26.14 9.46
N SER A 354 7.45 25.03 8.90
CA SER A 354 6.60 24.97 7.70
C SER A 354 5.21 24.40 8.02
N GLU A 355 4.99 23.12 7.83
CA GLU A 355 3.68 22.48 7.91
C GLU A 355 3.01 22.71 9.28
N ARG A 356 3.73 22.47 10.37
CA ARG A 356 3.20 22.64 11.72
C ARG A 356 2.89 24.11 12.02
N ALA A 357 3.81 25.02 11.68
CA ALA A 357 3.59 26.44 11.87
C ALA A 357 2.38 26.93 11.09
N TYR A 358 2.21 26.49 9.83
CA TYR A 358 1.05 26.84 9.02
C TYR A 358 -0.25 26.24 9.59
N MET A 359 -0.26 24.96 9.97
CA MET A 359 -1.43 24.32 10.56
C MET A 359 -1.92 25.05 11.83
N ASN A 360 -0.99 25.54 12.65
CA ASN A 360 -1.34 26.27 13.88
C ASN A 360 -1.99 27.65 13.63
N VAL A 361 -1.77 28.27 12.47
CA VAL A 361 -2.29 29.62 12.19
C VAL A 361 -3.46 29.66 11.22
N ARG A 362 -3.72 28.59 10.45
CA ARG A 362 -4.80 28.60 9.44
C ARG A 362 -6.21 28.55 10.04
N GLU A 363 -6.36 28.20 11.31
CA GLU A 363 -7.63 28.03 12.02
C GLU A 363 -7.82 29.04 13.17
N SER A 364 -6.88 30.00 13.34
CA SER A 364 -6.90 31.03 14.38
C SER A 364 -7.74 32.25 14.01
#